data_46370103b458a26fa612c8616f81d061
#
_entry.id   46370103b458a26fa612c8616f81d061
#
_cell.length_a   1.000
_cell.length_b   1.000
_cell.length_c   1.000
_cell.angle_alpha   90.00
_cell.angle_beta   90.00
_cell.angle_gamma   90.00
#
_symmetry.space_group_name_H-M   'P 1'
#
loop_
_entity.id
_entity.type
_entity.pdbx_description
1 polymer ?
#
loop_
_entity_poly.entity_id
_entity_poly.type
_entity_poly.pdbx_seq_one_letter_code
_entity_poly.pdbx_strand_id
1 'polypeptide(L)'
;MNDEKADVDKILKELGTSQSGLTEEEAQKRIEQYGYNEMQEKKENKAIKFLKKFWAPVPWMLEATIVITALLGKYLDTYIILFLLVFNAFIGFFQESKAENAVELLKQKLRVRARXIRSSNWKQIEARFLVPGDIIDIRLGDVVPADSVVISGSLEIDQSALTGESVTVSKERGDAVYSGSIVKRGEALSVVVKTGPNTYFGKN
;
A
#
# COMPACT_ATOMS: atom_id res chain seq x y z
N MET A 1 -11.30 -24.71 -3.98
CA MET A 1 -11.99 -23.43 -4.29
C MET A 1 -12.74 -23.65 -5.60
N ASN A 2 -14.08 -23.44 -5.60
CA ASN A 2 -14.85 -23.61 -6.84
C ASN A 2 -14.43 -22.53 -7.85
N ASP A 3 -13.73 -22.97 -8.88
CA ASP A 3 -13.30 -22.10 -9.99
C ASP A 3 -14.46 -21.95 -10.99
N GLU A 4 -15.58 -21.40 -10.53
CA GLU A 4 -16.66 -21.04 -11.43
C GLU A 4 -16.22 -19.77 -12.17
N LYS A 5 -16.04 -19.92 -13.50
CA LYS A 5 -15.62 -18.81 -14.35
C LYS A 5 -16.64 -17.67 -14.30
N ALA A 6 -16.13 -16.49 -14.06
CA ALA A 6 -16.98 -15.29 -13.97
C ALA A 6 -17.49 -14.90 -15.37
N ASP A 7 -18.73 -14.41 -15.44
CA ASP A 7 -19.29 -13.84 -16.65
C ASP A 7 -18.63 -12.47 -16.88
N VAL A 8 -17.66 -12.43 -17.76
CA VAL A 8 -16.85 -11.24 -18.07
C VAL A 8 -17.74 -10.08 -18.55
N ASP A 9 -18.72 -10.37 -19.40
CA ASP A 9 -19.57 -9.33 -19.99
C ASP A 9 -20.47 -8.70 -18.91
N LYS A 10 -20.95 -9.51 -17.99
CA LYS A 10 -21.69 -9.02 -16.82
C LYS A 10 -20.81 -8.15 -15.92
N ILE A 11 -19.57 -8.57 -15.64
CA ILE A 11 -18.63 -7.80 -14.80
C ILE A 11 -18.32 -6.44 -15.44
N LEU A 12 -18.03 -6.41 -16.75
CA LEU A 12 -17.76 -5.15 -17.46
C LEU A 12 -18.95 -4.20 -17.35
N LYS A 13 -20.16 -4.73 -17.50
CA LYS A 13 -21.40 -3.95 -17.39
C LYS A 13 -21.63 -3.42 -15.96
N GLU A 14 -21.45 -4.27 -14.96
CA GLU A 14 -21.60 -3.89 -13.54
C GLU A 14 -20.59 -2.83 -13.13
N LEU A 15 -19.36 -2.94 -13.64
CA LEU A 15 -18.31 -1.95 -13.38
C LEU A 15 -18.40 -0.71 -14.28
N GLY A 16 -19.38 -0.66 -15.19
CA GLY A 16 -19.57 0.48 -16.09
C GLY A 16 -18.33 0.76 -16.94
N THR A 17 -17.70 -0.29 -17.47
CA THR A 17 -16.49 -0.19 -18.25
C THR A 17 -16.57 -1.03 -19.51
N SER A 18 -15.61 -0.89 -20.40
CA SER A 18 -15.52 -1.63 -21.64
C SER A 18 -14.05 -1.87 -22.01
N GLN A 19 -13.81 -2.58 -23.09
CA GLN A 19 -12.44 -2.83 -23.54
C GLN A 19 -11.66 -1.55 -23.89
N SER A 20 -12.36 -0.42 -24.10
CA SER A 20 -11.71 0.89 -24.32
C SER A 20 -11.25 1.56 -23.02
N GLY A 21 -11.58 0.97 -21.85
CA GLY A 21 -11.22 1.47 -20.54
C GLY A 21 -12.11 2.62 -20.07
N LEU A 22 -11.87 3.05 -18.84
CA LEU A 22 -12.55 4.20 -18.22
C LEU A 22 -12.04 5.51 -18.82
N THR A 23 -12.84 6.59 -18.72
CA THR A 23 -12.32 7.94 -18.95
C THR A 23 -11.48 8.40 -17.75
N GLU A 24 -10.63 9.40 -17.94
CA GLU A 24 -9.82 9.96 -16.84
C GLU A 24 -10.71 10.57 -15.76
N GLU A 25 -11.80 11.23 -16.15
CA GLU A 25 -12.75 11.82 -15.21
C GLU A 25 -13.43 10.76 -14.36
N GLU A 26 -13.86 9.66 -15.00
CA GLU A 26 -14.47 8.54 -14.27
C GLU A 26 -13.47 7.87 -13.34
N ALA A 27 -12.23 7.66 -13.79
CA ALA A 27 -11.17 7.09 -12.95
C ALA A 27 -10.89 7.99 -11.73
N GLN A 28 -10.87 9.33 -11.92
CA GLN A 28 -10.65 10.26 -10.82
C GLN A 28 -11.80 10.21 -9.79
N LYS A 29 -13.05 10.15 -10.24
CA LYS A 29 -14.21 9.97 -9.35
C LYS A 29 -14.10 8.68 -8.54
N ARG A 30 -13.66 7.60 -9.19
CA ARG A 30 -13.50 6.30 -8.52
C ARG A 30 -12.35 6.32 -7.48
N ILE A 31 -11.28 7.07 -7.73
CA ILE A 31 -10.25 7.27 -6.71
C ILE A 31 -10.85 7.95 -5.47
N GLU A 32 -11.71 8.96 -5.65
CA GLU A 32 -12.38 9.63 -4.53
C GLU A 32 -13.35 8.69 -3.78
N GLN A 33 -13.99 7.78 -4.51
CA GLN A 33 -14.97 6.85 -3.95
C GLN A 33 -14.32 5.63 -3.27
N TYR A 34 -13.34 4.99 -3.91
CA TYR A 34 -12.73 3.73 -3.46
C TYR A 34 -11.39 3.93 -2.76
N GLY A 35 -10.78 5.10 -2.90
CA GLY A 35 -9.43 5.36 -2.42
C GLY A 35 -8.36 4.85 -3.36
N TYR A 36 -7.11 5.06 -2.98
CA TYR A 36 -5.94 4.58 -3.72
C TYR A 36 -5.78 3.05 -3.58
N ASN A 37 -5.25 2.42 -4.61
CA ASN A 37 -4.89 0.99 -4.60
C ASN A 37 -3.58 0.79 -3.82
N GLU A 38 -3.65 1.03 -2.51
CA GLU A 38 -2.53 0.84 -1.59
C GLU A 38 -3.06 0.47 -0.21
N MET A 39 -2.27 -0.26 0.54
CA MET A 39 -2.59 -0.54 1.95
C MET A 39 -2.42 0.75 2.75
N GLN A 40 -3.44 1.11 3.52
CA GLN A 40 -3.39 2.32 4.34
C GLN A 40 -2.42 2.13 5.50
N GLU A 41 -1.28 2.81 5.44
CA GLU A 41 -0.39 2.91 6.58
C GLU A 41 -0.95 3.98 7.54
N LYS A 42 -1.18 3.60 8.79
CA LYS A 42 -1.59 4.55 9.82
C LYS A 42 -0.40 5.47 10.15
N LYS A 43 -0.46 6.69 9.67
CA LYS A 43 0.53 7.71 10.03
C LYS A 43 0.23 8.19 11.45
N GLU A 44 1.15 7.94 12.38
CA GLU A 44 1.03 8.45 13.74
C GLU A 44 1.16 9.98 13.74
N ASN A 45 0.38 10.63 14.60
CA ASN A 45 0.48 12.07 14.80
C ASN A 45 1.88 12.42 15.31
N LYS A 46 2.53 13.39 14.68
CA LYS A 46 3.88 13.85 15.02
C LYS A 46 4.02 14.26 16.49
N ALA A 47 2.98 14.87 17.07
CA ALA A 47 2.97 15.27 18.48
C ALA A 47 2.99 14.04 19.39
N ILE A 48 2.18 13.02 19.09
CA ILE A 48 2.15 11.77 19.87
C ILE A 48 3.51 11.07 19.78
N LYS A 49 4.09 11.07 18.59
CA LYS A 49 5.41 10.47 18.33
C LYS A 49 6.51 11.15 19.14
N PHE A 50 6.46 12.47 19.24
CA PHE A 50 7.40 13.24 20.09
C PHE A 50 7.19 12.89 21.58
N LEU A 51 5.94 12.83 22.04
CA LEU A 51 5.63 12.51 23.43
C LEU A 51 6.05 11.09 23.82
N LYS A 52 6.00 10.14 22.87
CA LYS A 52 6.47 8.78 23.12
C LYS A 52 7.98 8.72 23.44
N LYS A 53 8.77 9.75 23.07
CA LYS A 53 10.20 9.81 23.38
C LYS A 53 10.48 9.92 24.88
N PHE A 54 9.50 10.37 25.66
CA PHE A 54 9.60 10.45 27.13
C PHE A 54 9.25 9.11 27.81
N TRP A 55 8.71 8.15 27.05
CA TRP A 55 8.28 6.85 27.58
C TRP A 55 9.31 5.77 27.26
N ALA A 56 10.46 5.85 27.94
CA ALA A 56 11.58 4.90 27.74
C ALA A 56 12.44 4.86 29.02
N PRO A 57 13.26 3.82 29.22
CA PRO A 57 14.03 3.68 30.45
C PRO A 57 14.97 4.86 30.76
N VAL A 58 15.68 5.38 29.77
CA VAL A 58 16.60 6.51 29.98
C VAL A 58 15.84 7.80 30.33
N PRO A 59 14.80 8.23 29.60
CA PRO A 59 13.94 9.32 30.03
C PRO A 59 13.39 9.13 31.43
N TRP A 60 12.92 7.95 31.81
CA TRP A 60 12.39 7.69 33.16
C TRP A 60 13.41 7.97 34.26
N MET A 61 14.69 7.59 34.03
CA MET A 61 15.77 7.90 34.98
C MET A 61 15.97 9.41 35.14
N LEU A 62 15.94 10.16 34.04
CA LEU A 62 16.05 11.61 34.06
C LEU A 62 14.85 12.26 34.73
N GLU A 63 13.64 11.78 34.45
CA GLU A 63 12.40 12.27 35.11
C GLU A 63 12.43 12.05 36.62
N ALA A 64 12.87 10.86 37.07
CA ALA A 64 13.04 10.57 38.46
C ALA A 64 14.06 11.51 39.09
N THR A 65 15.17 11.78 38.43
CA THR A 65 16.21 12.70 38.91
C THR A 65 15.66 14.14 39.00
N ILE A 66 14.85 14.58 38.02
CA ILE A 66 14.18 15.91 38.07
C ILE A 66 13.33 16.05 39.30
N VAL A 67 12.53 15.01 39.63
CA VAL A 67 11.68 15.02 40.82
C VAL A 67 12.53 15.12 42.12
N ILE A 68 13.58 14.30 42.19
CA ILE A 68 14.46 14.27 43.37
C ILE A 68 15.16 15.63 43.57
N THR A 69 15.76 16.20 42.52
CA THR A 69 16.48 17.47 42.63
C THR A 69 15.54 18.63 42.98
N ALA A 70 14.32 18.61 42.44
CA ALA A 70 13.30 19.62 42.77
C ALA A 70 12.90 19.54 44.25
N LEU A 71 12.69 18.33 44.77
CA LEU A 71 12.35 18.13 46.21
C LEU A 71 13.48 18.57 47.15
N LEU A 72 14.74 18.43 46.67
CA LEU A 72 15.92 18.85 47.43
C LEU A 72 16.19 20.37 47.31
N GLY A 73 15.35 21.12 46.59
CA GLY A 73 15.51 22.56 46.38
C GLY A 73 16.65 22.93 45.42
N LYS A 74 17.20 21.97 44.70
CA LYS A 74 18.30 22.16 43.72
C LYS A 74 17.75 22.57 42.37
N TYR A 75 17.15 23.73 42.29
CA TYR A 75 16.44 24.18 41.09
C TYR A 75 17.32 24.32 39.85
N LEU A 76 18.58 24.74 40.01
CA LEU A 76 19.51 24.86 38.89
C LEU A 76 19.75 23.49 38.24
N ASP A 77 20.03 22.47 39.06
CA ASP A 77 20.23 21.10 38.59
C ASP A 77 18.97 20.58 37.89
N THR A 78 17.80 20.86 38.51
CA THR A 78 16.50 20.48 37.92
C THR A 78 16.32 21.06 36.51
N TYR A 79 16.62 22.36 36.30
CA TYR A 79 16.47 22.98 34.98
C TYR A 79 17.45 22.44 33.95
N ILE A 80 18.70 22.15 34.39
CA ILE A 80 19.71 21.55 33.49
C ILE A 80 19.25 20.16 33.01
N ILE A 81 18.76 19.32 33.95
CA ILE A 81 18.33 17.95 33.60
C ILE A 81 17.08 18.00 32.73
N LEU A 82 16.12 18.90 33.03
CA LEU A 82 14.92 19.09 32.21
C LEU A 82 15.29 19.52 30.79
N PHE A 83 16.23 20.46 30.65
CA PHE A 83 16.71 20.87 29.34
C PHE A 83 17.33 19.67 28.57
N LEU A 84 18.19 18.88 29.25
CA LEU A 84 18.80 17.70 28.64
C LEU A 84 17.76 16.65 28.19
N LEU A 85 16.72 16.44 29.01
CA LEU A 85 15.62 15.52 28.69
C LEU A 85 14.89 15.95 27.43
N VAL A 86 14.48 17.22 27.35
CA VAL A 86 13.76 17.77 26.19
C VAL A 86 14.66 17.78 24.94
N PHE A 87 15.92 18.20 25.10
CA PHE A 87 16.90 18.26 24.03
C PHE A 87 17.15 16.86 23.43
N ASN A 88 17.31 15.86 24.29
CA ASN A 88 17.50 14.46 23.85
C ASN A 88 16.26 13.94 23.09
N ALA A 89 15.06 14.23 23.59
CA ALA A 89 13.81 13.87 22.91
C ALA A 89 13.72 14.53 21.52
N PHE A 90 14.14 15.78 21.42
CA PHE A 90 14.16 16.54 20.17
C PHE A 90 15.12 15.91 19.15
N ILE A 91 16.35 15.58 19.58
CA ILE A 91 17.34 14.91 18.70
C ILE A 91 16.78 13.56 18.22
N GLY A 92 16.27 12.74 19.13
CA GLY A 92 15.70 11.43 18.77
C GLY A 92 14.55 11.54 17.77
N PHE A 93 13.66 12.48 17.96
CA PHE A 93 12.55 12.75 17.05
C PHE A 93 13.08 13.16 15.65
N PHE A 94 14.08 14.02 15.61
CA PHE A 94 14.65 14.52 14.35
C PHE A 94 15.34 13.38 13.57
N GLN A 95 16.12 12.54 14.28
CA GLN A 95 16.80 11.38 13.68
C GLN A 95 15.79 10.38 13.09
N GLU A 96 14.74 10.07 13.85
CA GLU A 96 13.68 9.15 13.40
C GLU A 96 12.93 9.70 12.19
N SER A 97 12.63 11.01 12.19
CA SER A 97 11.97 11.66 11.06
C SER A 97 12.82 11.59 9.77
N LYS A 98 14.15 11.77 9.91
CA LYS A 98 15.07 11.61 8.76
C LYS A 98 15.06 10.17 8.23
N ALA A 99 15.11 9.20 9.12
CA ALA A 99 15.09 7.78 8.73
C ALA A 99 13.79 7.42 7.99
N GLU A 100 12.65 7.88 8.50
CA GLU A 100 11.33 7.66 7.85
C GLU A 100 11.28 8.28 6.46
N ASN A 101 11.78 9.51 6.31
CA ASN A 101 11.80 10.18 5.02
C ASN A 101 12.66 9.40 4.01
N ALA A 102 13.80 8.86 4.43
CA ALA A 102 14.66 8.04 3.57
C ALA A 102 13.94 6.76 3.11
N VAL A 103 13.22 6.09 4.02
CA VAL A 103 12.42 4.89 3.70
C VAL A 103 11.29 5.25 2.72
N GLU A 104 10.61 6.38 2.94
CA GLU A 104 9.52 6.83 2.06
C GLU A 104 10.03 7.12 0.64
N LEU A 105 11.19 7.78 0.51
CA LEU A 105 11.81 8.03 -0.80
C LEU A 105 12.16 6.71 -1.52
N LEU A 106 12.65 5.70 -0.77
CA LEU A 106 12.95 4.40 -1.34
C LEU A 106 11.65 3.69 -1.81
N LYS A 107 10.59 3.73 -1.00
CA LYS A 107 9.27 3.19 -1.39
C LYS A 107 8.76 3.82 -2.68
N GLN A 108 8.93 5.13 -2.84
CA GLN A 108 8.52 5.84 -4.06
C GLN A 108 9.27 5.35 -5.30
N LYS A 109 10.56 5.03 -5.18
CA LYS A 109 11.37 4.50 -6.29
C LYS A 109 10.98 3.07 -6.68
N LEU A 110 10.44 2.30 -5.73
CA LEU A 110 10.07 0.89 -5.95
C LEU A 110 8.59 0.71 -6.31
N ARG A 111 7.87 1.78 -6.62
CA ARG A 111 6.43 1.71 -6.94
C ARG A 111 6.17 0.87 -8.17
N VAL A 112 5.26 -0.08 -8.01
CA VAL A 112 4.77 -0.92 -9.09
C VAL A 112 4.05 -0.06 -10.12
N ARG A 113 4.34 -0.28 -11.40
CA ARG A 113 3.64 0.37 -12.52
C ARG A 113 2.69 -0.63 -13.17
N ALA A 114 1.55 -0.12 -13.67
CA ALA A 114 0.56 -0.89 -14.40
C ALA A 114 0.31 -0.25 -15.75
N ARG A 115 0.08 -1.08 -16.78
CA ARG A 115 -0.35 -0.60 -18.08
C ARG A 115 -1.88 -0.63 -18.16
N UNK A 116 -2.70 0.34 -18.25
CA UNK A 116 -3.91 0.47 -18.27
C UNK A 116 -4.32 0.92 -19.46
N ILE A 117 -5.47 0.76 -19.96
CA ILE A 117 -6.17 1.46 -21.06
C ILE A 117 -7.15 2.46 -20.44
N ARG A 118 -7.03 3.70 -20.82
CA ARG A 118 -8.03 4.74 -20.48
C ARG A 118 -8.31 5.58 -21.73
N SER A 119 -9.59 5.85 -22.00
CA SER A 119 -10.06 6.58 -23.19
C SER A 119 -9.44 6.01 -24.48
N SER A 120 -9.44 4.68 -24.60
CA SER A 120 -8.88 3.92 -25.75
C SER A 120 -7.37 4.10 -25.96
N ASN A 121 -6.67 4.73 -25.01
CA ASN A 121 -5.22 4.96 -25.12
C ASN A 121 -4.47 4.14 -24.06
N TRP A 122 -3.40 3.48 -24.50
CA TRP A 122 -2.47 2.80 -23.61
C TRP A 122 -1.67 3.79 -22.79
N LYS A 123 -1.66 3.59 -21.48
CA LYS A 123 -0.91 4.42 -20.53
C LYS A 123 -0.20 3.53 -19.52
N GLN A 124 0.90 4.04 -18.99
CA GLN A 124 1.59 3.43 -17.86
C GLN A 124 1.43 4.37 -16.67
N ILE A 125 0.78 3.88 -15.62
CA ILE A 125 0.53 4.64 -14.40
C ILE A 125 1.12 3.90 -13.19
N GLU A 126 1.29 4.59 -12.08
CA GLU A 126 1.58 3.92 -10.81
C GLU A 126 0.37 3.07 -10.42
N ALA A 127 0.61 1.83 -9.99
CA ALA A 127 -0.47 0.89 -9.63
C ALA A 127 -1.40 1.46 -8.55
N ARG A 128 -0.93 2.40 -7.72
CA ARG A 128 -1.74 3.05 -6.68
C ARG A 128 -2.94 3.82 -7.25
N PHE A 129 -2.90 4.22 -8.52
CA PHE A 129 -3.97 4.97 -9.18
C PHE A 129 -4.97 4.07 -9.92
N LEU A 130 -4.83 2.74 -9.80
CA LEU A 130 -5.79 1.80 -10.35
C LEU A 130 -7.09 1.84 -9.55
N VAL A 131 -8.20 1.75 -10.27
CA VAL A 131 -9.55 1.72 -9.68
C VAL A 131 -10.34 0.54 -10.25
N PRO A 132 -11.37 0.06 -9.54
CA PRO A 132 -12.26 -0.94 -10.11
C PRO A 132 -12.85 -0.45 -11.44
N GLY A 133 -12.77 -1.29 -12.48
CA GLY A 133 -13.18 -0.97 -13.85
C GLY A 133 -12.03 -0.61 -14.79
N ASP A 134 -10.81 -0.38 -14.28
CA ASP A 134 -9.64 -0.20 -15.16
C ASP A 134 -9.34 -1.51 -15.92
N ILE A 135 -9.00 -1.36 -17.20
CA ILE A 135 -8.53 -2.48 -18.02
C ILE A 135 -6.99 -2.46 -18.01
N ILE A 136 -6.40 -3.52 -17.50
CA ILE A 136 -4.95 -3.64 -17.37
C ILE A 136 -4.42 -4.77 -18.26
N ASP A 137 -3.20 -4.57 -18.74
CA ASP A 137 -2.43 -5.56 -19.48
C ASP A 137 -1.39 -6.14 -18.53
N ILE A 138 -1.41 -7.45 -18.34
CA ILE A 138 -0.54 -8.20 -17.43
C ILE A 138 0.29 -9.18 -18.25
N ARG A 139 1.61 -9.15 -18.07
CA ARG A 139 2.56 -9.92 -18.88
C ARG A 139 3.57 -10.68 -18.03
N LEU A 140 4.28 -11.58 -18.69
CA LEU A 140 5.42 -12.30 -18.10
C LEU A 140 6.33 -11.35 -17.30
N GLY A 141 6.57 -11.71 -16.06
CA GLY A 141 7.44 -10.97 -15.12
C GLY A 141 6.72 -9.91 -14.29
N ASP A 142 5.47 -9.58 -14.64
CA ASP A 142 4.71 -8.59 -13.87
C ASP A 142 4.24 -9.18 -12.53
N VAL A 143 4.14 -8.33 -11.54
CA VAL A 143 3.37 -8.58 -10.31
C VAL A 143 1.96 -8.05 -10.56
N VAL A 144 0.96 -8.87 -10.35
CA VAL A 144 -0.45 -8.48 -10.50
C VAL A 144 -0.74 -7.31 -9.54
N PRO A 145 -1.14 -6.14 -10.06
CA PRO A 145 -1.18 -4.92 -9.23
C PRO A 145 -2.46 -4.74 -8.41
N ALA A 146 -3.53 -5.48 -8.75
CA ALA A 146 -4.84 -5.41 -8.08
C ALA A 146 -5.62 -6.67 -8.39
N ASP A 147 -6.63 -7.02 -7.59
CA ASP A 147 -7.49 -8.16 -7.91
C ASP A 147 -8.26 -7.87 -9.19
N SER A 148 -8.17 -8.79 -10.15
CA SER A 148 -8.75 -8.58 -11.47
C SER A 148 -9.30 -9.90 -12.03
N VAL A 149 -10.09 -9.78 -13.11
CA VAL A 149 -10.63 -10.94 -13.85
C VAL A 149 -10.11 -10.86 -15.27
N VAL A 150 -9.60 -11.98 -15.79
CA VAL A 150 -9.07 -12.07 -17.16
C VAL A 150 -10.22 -11.90 -18.15
N ILE A 151 -10.07 -10.95 -19.09
CA ILE A 151 -11.05 -10.71 -20.16
C ILE A 151 -10.61 -11.29 -21.50
N SER A 152 -9.28 -11.39 -21.74
CA SER A 152 -8.73 -12.08 -22.93
C SER A 152 -7.28 -12.47 -22.68
N GLY A 153 -6.81 -13.50 -23.39
CA GLY A 153 -5.46 -14.03 -23.22
C GLY A 153 -5.39 -15.12 -22.16
N SER A 154 -4.18 -15.51 -21.79
CA SER A 154 -3.97 -16.54 -20.76
C SER A 154 -2.67 -16.27 -20.00
N LEU A 155 -2.65 -16.66 -18.73
CA LEU A 155 -1.53 -16.46 -17.82
C LEU A 155 -1.21 -17.75 -17.08
N GLU A 156 0.05 -18.00 -16.83
CA GLU A 156 0.50 -18.92 -15.78
C GLU A 156 1.04 -18.06 -14.64
N ILE A 157 0.43 -18.17 -13.47
CA ILE A 157 0.72 -17.32 -12.32
C ILE A 157 1.17 -18.13 -11.11
N ASP A 158 2.13 -17.59 -10.39
CA ASP A 158 2.61 -18.09 -9.11
C ASP A 158 1.90 -17.32 -8.00
N GLN A 159 1.13 -18.04 -7.20
CA GLN A 159 0.36 -17.47 -6.09
C GLN A 159 0.99 -17.78 -4.72
N SER A 160 2.26 -18.19 -4.71
CA SER A 160 2.96 -18.57 -3.46
C SER A 160 2.96 -17.49 -2.38
N ALA A 161 2.97 -16.22 -2.79
CA ALA A 161 2.89 -15.09 -1.86
C ALA A 161 1.55 -15.03 -1.11
N LEU A 162 0.50 -15.67 -1.66
CA LEU A 162 -0.85 -15.67 -1.08
C LEU A 162 -1.16 -16.98 -0.36
N THR A 163 -0.74 -18.10 -0.95
CA THR A 163 -1.12 -19.45 -0.47
C THR A 163 0.00 -20.11 0.32
N GLY A 164 1.24 -19.63 0.18
CA GLY A 164 2.42 -20.30 0.72
C GLY A 164 2.88 -21.50 -0.09
N GLU A 165 2.15 -21.89 -1.12
CA GLU A 165 2.47 -23.06 -1.95
C GLU A 165 2.99 -22.60 -3.33
N SER A 166 4.20 -23.05 -3.69
CA SER A 166 4.84 -22.71 -4.96
C SER A 166 4.28 -23.56 -6.12
N VAL A 167 3.01 -23.35 -6.40
CA VAL A 167 2.34 -24.02 -7.52
C VAL A 167 1.91 -22.96 -8.54
N THR A 168 2.30 -23.18 -9.80
CA THR A 168 1.86 -22.33 -10.92
C THR A 168 0.45 -22.75 -11.34
N VAL A 169 -0.43 -21.77 -11.46
CA VAL A 169 -1.84 -21.98 -11.83
C VAL A 169 -2.10 -21.27 -13.15
N SER A 170 -2.76 -21.98 -14.09
CA SER A 170 -3.20 -21.39 -15.37
C SER A 170 -4.48 -20.58 -15.14
N LYS A 171 -4.53 -19.41 -15.76
CA LYS A 171 -5.66 -18.48 -15.74
C LYS A 171 -6.01 -18.05 -17.15
N GLU A 172 -7.29 -18.10 -17.47
CA GLU A 172 -7.82 -17.74 -18.78
C GLU A 172 -9.11 -16.92 -18.62
N ARG A 173 -9.77 -16.56 -19.71
CA ARG A 173 -10.98 -15.71 -19.68
C ARG A 173 -11.98 -16.18 -18.60
N GLY A 174 -12.36 -15.24 -17.71
CA GLY A 174 -13.29 -15.45 -16.64
C GLY A 174 -12.63 -15.83 -15.30
N ASP A 175 -11.35 -16.15 -15.31
CA ASP A 175 -10.64 -16.53 -14.07
C ASP A 175 -10.18 -15.28 -13.30
N ALA A 176 -10.25 -15.38 -11.98
CA ALA A 176 -9.75 -14.34 -11.08
C ALA A 176 -8.23 -14.46 -10.91
N VAL A 177 -7.54 -13.34 -10.94
CA VAL A 177 -6.13 -13.19 -10.60
C VAL A 177 -6.00 -12.20 -9.44
N TYR A 178 -5.17 -12.53 -8.47
CA TYR A 178 -5.08 -11.79 -7.21
C TYR A 178 -3.82 -10.94 -7.13
N SER A 179 -3.98 -9.77 -6.53
CA SER A 179 -2.88 -8.83 -6.26
C SER A 179 -1.72 -9.54 -5.55
N GLY A 180 -0.48 -9.25 -5.98
CA GLY A 180 0.72 -9.85 -5.42
C GLY A 180 1.17 -11.15 -6.09
N SER A 181 0.33 -11.77 -6.93
CA SER A 181 0.74 -12.94 -7.74
C SER A 181 1.77 -12.54 -8.78
N ILE A 182 2.66 -13.46 -9.14
CA ILE A 182 3.71 -13.20 -10.14
C ILE A 182 3.40 -13.98 -11.42
N VAL A 183 3.43 -13.28 -12.56
CA VAL A 183 3.21 -13.92 -13.88
C VAL A 183 4.48 -14.64 -14.32
N LYS A 184 4.39 -15.97 -14.48
CA LYS A 184 5.50 -16.83 -14.93
C LYS A 184 5.49 -17.04 -16.43
N ARG A 185 4.31 -16.90 -17.08
CA ARG A 185 4.17 -17.06 -18.55
C ARG A 185 2.87 -16.43 -19.01
N GLY A 186 2.89 -15.97 -20.26
CA GLY A 186 1.70 -15.48 -20.97
C GLY A 186 1.49 -13.98 -20.87
N GLU A 187 0.36 -13.58 -21.44
CA GLU A 187 -0.11 -12.19 -21.48
C GLU A 187 -1.64 -12.20 -21.48
N ALA A 188 -2.25 -11.30 -20.72
CA ALA A 188 -3.70 -11.20 -20.65
C ALA A 188 -4.15 -9.78 -20.37
N LEU A 189 -5.28 -9.41 -20.98
CA LEU A 189 -6.04 -8.25 -20.55
C LEU A 189 -6.97 -8.66 -19.40
N SER A 190 -7.03 -7.85 -18.39
CA SER A 190 -7.85 -8.12 -17.21
C SER A 190 -8.57 -6.84 -16.75
N VAL A 191 -9.77 -7.00 -16.20
CA VAL A 191 -10.50 -5.88 -15.59
C VAL A 191 -10.26 -5.89 -14.08
N VAL A 192 -9.86 -4.76 -13.52
CA VAL A 192 -9.68 -4.59 -12.08
C VAL A 192 -11.04 -4.64 -11.39
N VAL A 193 -11.18 -5.49 -10.38
CA VAL A 193 -12.44 -5.65 -9.62
C VAL A 193 -12.32 -5.16 -8.17
N LYS A 194 -11.13 -5.29 -7.55
CA LYS A 194 -10.90 -4.80 -6.17
C LYS A 194 -9.51 -4.22 -6.05
N THR A 195 -9.41 -3.17 -5.22
CA THR A 195 -8.16 -2.42 -5.00
C THR A 195 -7.88 -2.24 -3.51
N GLY A 196 -6.63 -2.04 -3.16
CA GLY A 196 -6.17 -1.69 -1.82
C GLY A 196 -6.66 -2.63 -0.73
N PRO A 197 -7.29 -2.08 0.35
CA PRO A 197 -7.75 -2.91 1.46
C PRO A 197 -8.85 -3.91 1.10
N ASN A 198 -9.50 -3.74 -0.06
CA ASN A 198 -10.59 -4.61 -0.50
C ASN A 198 -10.11 -5.83 -1.30
N THR A 199 -8.81 -5.87 -1.66
CA THR A 199 -8.22 -7.04 -2.35
C THR A 199 -8.24 -8.27 -1.45
N TYR A 200 -8.07 -9.43 -2.05
CA TYR A 200 -7.94 -10.69 -1.32
C TYR A 200 -6.82 -10.61 -0.29
N PHE A 201 -5.66 -10.08 -0.70
CA PHE A 201 -4.51 -9.88 0.19
C PHE A 201 -4.79 -8.82 1.28
N GLY A 202 -5.51 -7.75 0.92
CA GLY A 202 -5.81 -6.65 1.86
C GLY A 202 -6.75 -7.04 2.99
N LYS A 203 -7.55 -8.10 2.80
CA LYS A 203 -8.52 -8.58 3.80
C LYS A 203 -7.97 -9.64 4.76
N ASN A 204 -6.87 -10.27 4.41
CA ASN A 204 -6.22 -11.32 5.21
C ASN A 204 -4.99 -10.78 5.96
#